data_95641b7e000f7aa007aec9a93d701d85
#
_entry.id   95641b7e000f7aa007aec9a93d701d85
#
_cell.length_a   1.000
_cell.length_b   1.000
_cell.length_c   1.000
_cell.angle_alpha   90.00
_cell.angle_beta   90.00
_cell.angle_gamma   90.00
#
_symmetry.space_group_name_H-M   'P 1'
#
loop_
_entity.id
_entity.type
_entity.pdbx_description
1 polymer ?
#
loop_
_entity_poly.entity_id
_entity_poly.type
_entity_poly.pdbx_seq_one_letter_code
_entity_poly.pdbx_strand_id
1 'polypeptide(L)'
;MPPRCEFCDSLLIYRQAVVDTLRLHWLPGTAAMAPHAALAEVGVEYELTRVERDSRGRSSASYLALNPSGLVPTFEDGDLVITETAAILLHLADGFASARLAPPVGSPERAEFYSWLIYLTNTLQPTLMRVIYPERYGQTGVREAAASQAQSQFAQIDTHLEDRSWLVGDDRSAADLLLFTLVRFGRHLDPPAWERERIRSHFQRTATLVGVQRMLAEECIELPHFDASRVESH
;
A
#
# COMPACT_ATOMS: atom_id res chain seq x y z
N MET A 1 -39.80 -0.19 17.59
CA MET A 1 -38.64 -0.86 17.00
C MET A 1 -38.89 -0.94 15.51
N PRO A 2 -38.06 -0.32 14.66
CA PRO A 2 -38.17 -0.52 13.21
C PRO A 2 -37.77 -1.98 12.87
N PRO A 3 -38.37 -2.60 11.84
CA PRO A 3 -38.04 -3.96 11.45
C PRO A 3 -36.59 -4.02 10.98
N ARG A 4 -35.83 -5.02 11.43
CA ARG A 4 -34.48 -5.32 10.91
C ARG A 4 -34.61 -5.67 9.44
N CYS A 5 -33.77 -5.01 8.63
CA CYS A 5 -33.72 -5.27 7.20
C CYS A 5 -33.01 -6.62 6.99
N GLU A 6 -33.72 -7.62 6.49
CA GLU A 6 -33.15 -8.94 6.15
C GLU A 6 -31.98 -8.88 5.16
N PHE A 7 -31.86 -7.77 4.43
CA PHE A 7 -30.75 -7.51 3.52
C PHE A 7 -29.44 -7.13 4.25
N CYS A 8 -29.54 -6.55 5.46
CA CYS A 8 -28.34 -6.24 6.28
C CYS A 8 -27.79 -7.49 6.97
N ASP A 9 -28.65 -8.45 7.30
CA ASP A 9 -28.21 -9.72 7.92
C ASP A 9 -27.52 -10.65 6.90
N SER A 10 -27.86 -10.58 5.62
CA SER A 10 -27.22 -11.39 4.57
C SER A 10 -25.80 -10.93 4.23
N LEU A 11 -25.46 -9.63 4.40
CA LEU A 11 -24.09 -9.12 4.21
C LEU A 11 -23.14 -9.51 5.36
N LEU A 12 -23.68 -9.71 6.57
CA LEU A 12 -22.94 -10.19 7.74
C LEU A 12 -22.71 -11.71 7.71
N ILE A 13 -23.58 -12.46 7.02
CA ILE A 13 -23.52 -13.93 6.93
C ILE A 13 -22.44 -14.41 5.94
N TYR A 14 -22.00 -13.54 4.99
CA TYR A 14 -21.08 -13.96 3.92
C TYR A 14 -19.66 -14.33 4.40
N ARG A 15 -19.26 -14.00 5.63
CA ARG A 15 -17.94 -14.32 6.18
C ARG A 15 -17.89 -15.17 7.45
N GLN A 16 -19.03 -15.70 7.94
CA GLN A 16 -19.05 -16.54 9.14
C GLN A 16 -18.94 -18.05 8.88
N ALA A 17 -18.93 -18.52 7.64
CA ALA A 17 -19.13 -19.93 7.35
C ALA A 17 -17.97 -20.68 6.65
N VAL A 18 -16.94 -20.01 6.13
CA VAL A 18 -15.76 -20.70 5.55
C VAL A 18 -14.52 -19.91 5.93
N VAL A 19 -13.60 -20.53 6.67
CA VAL A 19 -12.24 -20.01 6.85
C VAL A 19 -11.51 -20.32 5.54
N ASP A 20 -11.84 -19.58 4.48
CA ASP A 20 -11.06 -19.63 3.27
C ASP A 20 -9.65 -19.12 3.59
N THR A 21 -8.64 -19.86 3.20
CA THR A 21 -7.26 -19.49 3.44
C THR A 21 -6.94 -18.23 2.65
N LEU A 22 -6.71 -17.12 3.36
CA LEU A 22 -6.21 -15.90 2.75
C LEU A 22 -4.73 -16.11 2.43
N ARG A 23 -4.32 -15.82 1.19
CA ARG A 23 -2.94 -15.98 0.77
C ARG A 23 -2.45 -14.78 -0.03
N LEU A 24 -1.30 -14.23 0.37
CA LEU A 24 -0.64 -13.16 -0.35
C LEU A 24 0.63 -13.69 -1.04
N HIS A 25 0.66 -13.54 -2.36
CA HIS A 25 1.87 -13.76 -3.15
C HIS A 25 2.69 -12.48 -3.20
N TRP A 26 3.94 -12.57 -2.77
CA TRP A 26 4.75 -11.41 -2.49
C TRP A 26 6.22 -11.56 -2.86
N LEU A 27 6.93 -10.45 -2.86
CA LEU A 27 8.39 -10.34 -2.85
C LEU A 27 8.78 -9.20 -1.90
N PRO A 28 9.91 -9.32 -1.17
CA PRO A 28 10.30 -8.33 -0.18
C PRO A 28 10.55 -6.96 -0.81
N GLY A 29 10.07 -5.92 -0.14
CA GLY A 29 10.28 -4.54 -0.52
C GLY A 29 9.61 -4.09 -1.81
N THR A 30 8.54 -4.78 -2.24
CA THR A 30 7.76 -4.47 -3.45
C THR A 30 6.42 -3.81 -3.12
N ALA A 31 5.56 -3.64 -4.13
CA ALA A 31 4.19 -3.16 -3.93
C ALA A 31 3.33 -4.08 -3.03
N ALA A 32 3.78 -5.31 -2.79
CA ALA A 32 3.13 -6.24 -1.87
C ALA A 32 3.18 -5.78 -0.40
N MET A 33 4.10 -4.87 -0.02
CA MET A 33 4.22 -4.34 1.35
C MET A 33 2.90 -3.75 1.86
N ALA A 34 2.17 -2.98 1.06
CA ALA A 34 0.92 -2.36 1.50
C ALA A 34 -0.20 -3.38 1.79
N PRO A 35 -0.53 -4.35 0.90
CA PRO A 35 -1.43 -5.44 1.22
C PRO A 35 -0.97 -6.32 2.39
N HIS A 36 0.33 -6.58 2.52
CA HIS A 36 0.88 -7.34 3.64
C HIS A 36 0.63 -6.63 4.97
N ALA A 37 0.95 -5.33 5.05
CA ALA A 37 0.65 -4.52 6.23
C ALA A 37 -0.86 -4.46 6.51
N ALA A 38 -1.70 -4.34 5.47
CA ALA A 38 -3.15 -4.33 5.62
C ALA A 38 -3.69 -5.65 6.19
N LEU A 39 -3.21 -6.80 5.71
CA LEU A 39 -3.57 -8.12 6.25
C LEU A 39 -3.18 -8.25 7.73
N ALA A 40 -1.99 -7.79 8.09
CA ALA A 40 -1.52 -7.79 9.47
C ALA A 40 -2.35 -6.83 10.37
N GLU A 41 -2.80 -5.67 9.84
CA GLU A 41 -3.72 -4.75 10.55
C GLU A 41 -5.12 -5.34 10.73
N VAL A 42 -5.60 -6.13 9.77
CA VAL A 42 -6.88 -6.85 9.88
C VAL A 42 -6.83 -7.87 11.02
N GLY A 43 -5.67 -8.45 11.31
CA GLY A 43 -5.47 -9.36 12.43
C GLY A 43 -6.07 -10.77 12.21
N VAL A 44 -6.35 -11.14 10.96
CA VAL A 44 -6.76 -12.51 10.60
C VAL A 44 -5.52 -13.36 10.26
N GLU A 45 -5.71 -14.68 10.25
CA GLU A 45 -4.66 -15.58 9.76
C GLU A 45 -4.57 -15.52 8.23
N TYR A 46 -3.36 -15.52 7.70
CA TYR A 46 -3.07 -15.53 6.27
C TYR A 46 -1.76 -16.25 5.99
N GLU A 47 -1.62 -16.73 4.78
CA GLU A 47 -0.39 -17.34 4.27
C GLU A 47 0.40 -16.34 3.41
N LEU A 48 1.72 -16.36 3.55
CA LEU A 48 2.65 -15.62 2.71
C LEU A 48 3.36 -16.58 1.75
N THR A 49 3.08 -16.48 0.47
CA THR A 49 3.74 -17.26 -0.56
C THR A 49 4.73 -16.39 -1.33
N ARG A 50 6.02 -16.63 -1.09
CA ARG A 50 7.06 -15.92 -1.83
C ARG A 50 7.10 -16.39 -3.28
N VAL A 51 7.01 -15.46 -4.23
CA VAL A 51 7.05 -15.75 -5.65
C VAL A 51 8.47 -16.10 -6.07
N GLU A 52 8.64 -17.30 -6.63
CA GLU A 52 9.93 -17.72 -7.18
C GLU A 52 10.18 -17.05 -8.53
N ARG A 53 11.42 -16.62 -8.72
CA ARG A 53 11.91 -16.06 -9.98
C ARG A 53 13.17 -16.78 -10.44
N ASP A 54 13.27 -17.00 -11.73
CA ASP A 54 14.50 -17.55 -12.33
C ASP A 54 15.64 -16.51 -12.35
N SER A 55 16.82 -16.93 -12.81
CA SER A 55 18.00 -16.06 -12.91
C SER A 55 17.81 -14.85 -13.82
N ARG A 56 16.77 -14.81 -14.65
CA ARG A 56 16.39 -13.68 -15.51
C ARG A 56 15.26 -12.85 -14.91
N GLY A 57 14.85 -13.14 -13.68
CA GLY A 57 13.78 -12.44 -12.98
C GLY A 57 12.36 -12.79 -13.46
N ARG A 58 12.18 -13.88 -14.22
CA ARG A 58 10.86 -14.33 -14.70
C ARG A 58 10.20 -15.19 -13.63
N SER A 59 8.92 -14.98 -13.43
CA SER A 59 8.11 -15.77 -12.51
C SER A 59 7.91 -17.20 -13.00
N SER A 60 7.68 -18.15 -12.08
CA SER A 60 7.39 -19.55 -12.41
C SER A 60 6.12 -19.70 -13.24
N ALA A 61 6.01 -20.81 -14.01
CA ALA A 61 4.84 -21.09 -14.82
C ALA A 61 3.56 -21.23 -13.97
N SER A 62 3.68 -21.77 -12.77
CA SER A 62 2.56 -21.89 -11.83
C SER A 62 2.05 -20.51 -11.38
N TYR A 63 2.95 -19.58 -11.08
CA TYR A 63 2.55 -18.23 -10.73
C TYR A 63 1.96 -17.46 -11.92
N LEU A 64 2.51 -17.65 -13.13
CA LEU A 64 1.96 -17.03 -14.34
C LEU A 64 0.57 -17.53 -14.69
N ALA A 65 0.21 -18.76 -14.32
CA ALA A 65 -1.15 -19.26 -14.44
C ALA A 65 -2.13 -18.53 -13.50
N LEU A 66 -1.66 -18.11 -12.31
CA LEU A 66 -2.43 -17.34 -11.33
C LEU A 66 -2.50 -15.85 -11.72
N ASN A 67 -1.36 -15.28 -12.08
CA ASN A 67 -1.24 -13.87 -12.50
C ASN A 67 -0.39 -13.77 -13.77
N PRO A 68 -1.02 -13.65 -14.95
CA PRO A 68 -0.31 -13.59 -16.23
C PRO A 68 0.66 -12.42 -16.38
N SER A 69 0.49 -11.34 -15.60
CA SER A 69 1.43 -10.20 -15.59
C SER A 69 2.79 -10.57 -14.98
N GLY A 70 2.85 -11.64 -14.16
CA GLY A 70 4.03 -12.04 -13.41
C GLY A 70 4.46 -11.03 -12.33
N LEU A 71 3.63 -10.02 -12.04
CA LEU A 71 3.90 -9.01 -11.02
C LEU A 71 3.33 -9.41 -9.66
N VAL A 72 3.85 -8.82 -8.60
CA VAL A 72 3.30 -8.92 -7.25
C VAL A 72 2.79 -7.54 -6.82
N PRO A 73 1.76 -7.49 -5.94
CA PRO A 73 1.08 -8.59 -5.26
C PRO A 73 0.04 -9.33 -6.09
N THR A 74 -0.26 -10.57 -5.68
CA THR A 74 -1.50 -11.28 -6.01
C THR A 74 -2.07 -11.82 -4.71
N PHE A 75 -3.36 -11.71 -4.54
CA PHE A 75 -4.06 -12.11 -3.32
C PHE A 75 -5.13 -13.15 -3.65
N GLU A 76 -5.19 -14.21 -2.85
CA GLU A 76 -6.22 -15.23 -2.92
C GLU A 76 -7.12 -15.13 -1.66
N ASP A 77 -8.43 -15.15 -1.87
CA ASP A 77 -9.46 -15.24 -0.84
C ASP A 77 -10.38 -16.40 -1.22
N GLY A 78 -10.06 -17.61 -0.75
CA GLY A 78 -10.65 -18.84 -1.27
C GLY A 78 -10.36 -19.03 -2.76
N ASP A 79 -11.41 -19.16 -3.57
CA ASP A 79 -11.32 -19.29 -5.02
C ASP A 79 -11.15 -17.94 -5.76
N LEU A 80 -11.28 -16.83 -5.02
CA LEU A 80 -11.13 -15.49 -5.61
C LEU A 80 -9.66 -15.11 -5.71
N VAL A 81 -9.22 -14.74 -6.92
CA VAL A 81 -7.87 -14.22 -7.16
C VAL A 81 -7.94 -12.74 -7.52
N ILE A 82 -7.24 -11.91 -6.75
CA ILE A 82 -7.21 -10.45 -6.93
C ILE A 82 -5.79 -10.01 -7.23
N THR A 83 -5.64 -9.24 -8.29
CA THR A 83 -4.41 -8.51 -8.63
C THR A 83 -4.63 -7.01 -8.40
N GLU A 84 -3.57 -6.21 -8.57
CA GLU A 84 -3.53 -4.77 -8.31
C GLU A 84 -3.56 -4.40 -6.82
N THR A 85 -2.54 -3.69 -6.39
CA THR A 85 -2.37 -3.28 -4.98
C THR A 85 -3.60 -2.57 -4.42
N ALA A 86 -4.15 -1.58 -5.17
CA ALA A 86 -5.32 -0.84 -4.71
C ALA A 86 -6.58 -1.71 -4.62
N ALA A 87 -6.78 -2.62 -5.57
CA ALA A 87 -7.93 -3.54 -5.55
C ALA A 87 -7.88 -4.47 -4.33
N ILE A 88 -6.70 -5.00 -4.01
CA ILE A 88 -6.49 -5.83 -2.83
C ILE A 88 -6.76 -5.02 -1.55
N LEU A 89 -6.24 -3.79 -1.46
CA LEU A 89 -6.48 -2.91 -0.32
C LEU A 89 -7.96 -2.58 -0.13
N LEU A 90 -8.69 -2.31 -1.22
CA LEU A 90 -10.13 -2.07 -1.19
C LEU A 90 -10.89 -3.31 -0.72
N HIS A 91 -10.57 -4.48 -1.27
CA HIS A 91 -11.18 -5.74 -0.88
C HIS A 91 -10.99 -6.04 0.61
N LEU A 92 -9.78 -5.85 1.13
CA LEU A 92 -9.49 -6.01 2.56
C LEU A 92 -10.24 -5.00 3.42
N ALA A 93 -10.28 -3.73 3.01
CA ALA A 93 -10.98 -2.67 3.73
C ALA A 93 -12.50 -2.90 3.81
N ASP A 94 -13.11 -3.38 2.72
CA ASP A 94 -14.54 -3.66 2.65
C ASP A 94 -14.90 -4.98 3.36
N GLY A 95 -14.09 -6.00 3.19
CA GLY A 95 -14.30 -7.30 3.79
C GLY A 95 -14.04 -7.36 5.31
N PHE A 96 -13.20 -6.47 5.85
CA PHE A 96 -12.83 -6.43 7.26
C PHE A 96 -13.07 -5.05 7.88
N ALA A 97 -14.31 -4.60 7.87
CA ALA A 97 -14.71 -3.27 8.32
C ALA A 97 -14.25 -2.93 9.75
N SER A 98 -14.12 -3.92 10.64
CA SER A 98 -13.60 -3.76 12.00
C SER A 98 -12.16 -3.26 12.06
N ALA A 99 -11.36 -3.52 11.04
CA ALA A 99 -9.98 -3.04 10.94
C ALA A 99 -9.89 -1.54 10.59
N ARG A 100 -11.00 -0.91 10.20
CA ARG A 100 -11.09 0.53 9.89
C ARG A 100 -10.01 0.99 8.88
N LEU A 101 -9.79 0.16 7.84
CA LEU A 101 -8.81 0.47 6.79
C LEU A 101 -9.35 1.44 5.74
N ALA A 102 -10.62 1.81 5.80
CA ALA A 102 -11.23 2.84 4.96
C ALA A 102 -12.39 3.52 5.69
N PRO A 103 -12.70 4.79 5.34
CA PRO A 103 -13.90 5.47 5.82
C PRO A 103 -15.18 4.74 5.41
N PRO A 104 -16.31 4.98 6.10
CA PRO A 104 -17.59 4.34 5.77
C PRO A 104 -18.02 4.60 4.32
N VAL A 105 -18.60 3.60 3.66
CA VAL A 105 -19.15 3.75 2.30
C VAL A 105 -20.23 4.83 2.29
N GLY A 106 -20.16 5.74 1.32
CA GLY A 106 -21.10 6.86 1.17
C GLY A 106 -20.70 8.12 1.93
N SER A 107 -19.65 8.10 2.75
CA SER A 107 -19.14 9.33 3.38
C SER A 107 -18.28 10.14 2.39
N PRO A 108 -18.15 11.48 2.61
CA PRO A 108 -17.23 12.30 1.82
C PRO A 108 -15.77 11.83 1.89
N GLU A 109 -15.34 11.39 3.08
CA GLU A 109 -14.00 10.86 3.31
C GLU A 109 -13.74 9.58 2.50
N ARG A 110 -14.80 8.80 2.21
CA ARG A 110 -14.67 7.63 1.33
C ARG A 110 -14.32 8.03 -0.10
N ALA A 111 -14.87 9.11 -0.61
CA ALA A 111 -14.53 9.64 -1.93
C ALA A 111 -13.08 10.17 -1.97
N GLU A 112 -12.65 10.86 -0.92
CA GLU A 112 -11.26 11.32 -0.75
C GLU A 112 -10.30 10.12 -0.70
N PHE A 113 -10.65 9.06 0.04
CA PHE A 113 -9.89 7.81 0.11
C PHE A 113 -9.70 7.16 -1.26
N TYR A 114 -10.76 7.06 -2.07
CA TYR A 114 -10.64 6.56 -3.44
C TYR A 114 -9.73 7.43 -4.29
N SER A 115 -9.85 8.76 -4.17
CA SER A 115 -9.00 9.69 -4.90
C SER A 115 -7.52 9.49 -4.58
N TRP A 116 -7.19 9.32 -3.28
CA TRP A 116 -5.82 9.06 -2.87
C TRP A 116 -5.30 7.70 -3.34
N LEU A 117 -6.08 6.62 -3.21
CA LEU A 117 -5.65 5.31 -3.72
C LEU A 117 -5.34 5.35 -5.22
N ILE A 118 -6.21 5.98 -6.01
CA ILE A 118 -6.03 6.11 -7.46
C ILE A 118 -4.84 7.02 -7.78
N TYR A 119 -4.67 8.15 -7.09
CA TYR A 119 -3.52 9.02 -7.26
C TYR A 119 -2.20 8.28 -6.98
N LEU A 120 -2.15 7.56 -5.88
CA LEU A 120 -0.95 6.82 -5.48
C LEU A 120 -0.59 5.73 -6.49
N THR A 121 -1.58 4.98 -6.99
CA THR A 121 -1.33 3.87 -7.94
C THR A 121 -1.15 4.32 -9.39
N ASN A 122 -1.88 5.33 -9.84
CA ASN A 122 -1.87 5.72 -11.26
C ASN A 122 -0.98 6.92 -11.56
N THR A 123 -0.58 7.68 -10.54
CA THR A 123 0.23 8.90 -10.73
C THR A 123 1.59 8.75 -10.10
N LEU A 124 1.67 8.55 -8.78
CA LEU A 124 2.95 8.51 -8.08
C LEU A 124 3.74 7.23 -8.36
N GLN A 125 3.10 6.07 -8.21
CA GLN A 125 3.79 4.78 -8.39
C GLN A 125 4.39 4.61 -9.79
N PRO A 126 3.70 4.89 -10.92
CA PRO A 126 4.30 4.78 -12.25
C PRO A 126 5.45 5.76 -12.46
N THR A 127 5.41 6.94 -11.84
CA THR A 127 6.52 7.89 -11.88
C THR A 127 7.74 7.31 -11.15
N LEU A 128 7.56 6.75 -9.97
CA LEU A 128 8.63 6.07 -9.21
C LEU A 128 9.19 4.86 -9.97
N MET A 129 8.34 4.10 -10.67
CA MET A 129 8.81 2.97 -11.50
C MET A 129 9.75 3.43 -12.63
N ARG A 130 9.53 4.62 -13.21
CA ARG A 130 10.46 5.22 -14.20
C ARG A 130 11.77 5.67 -13.57
N VAL A 131 11.75 6.07 -12.30
CA VAL A 131 12.99 6.39 -11.56
C VAL A 131 13.79 5.11 -11.26
N ILE A 132 13.10 4.03 -10.85
CA ILE A 132 13.74 2.79 -10.39
C ILE A 132 14.19 1.91 -11.55
N TYR A 133 13.39 1.86 -12.62
CA TYR A 133 13.59 0.99 -13.79
C TYR A 133 13.53 1.79 -15.10
N PRO A 134 14.35 2.84 -15.27
CA PRO A 134 14.26 3.73 -16.43
C PRO A 134 14.45 2.98 -17.76
N GLU A 135 15.23 1.90 -17.77
CA GLU A 135 15.51 1.06 -18.94
C GLU A 135 14.24 0.41 -19.54
N ARG A 136 13.16 0.28 -18.77
CA ARG A 136 11.87 -0.26 -19.25
C ARG A 136 11.03 0.74 -20.01
N TYR A 137 11.35 2.03 -19.91
CA TYR A 137 10.49 3.13 -20.40
C TYR A 137 11.11 3.96 -21.52
N GLY A 138 12.34 3.72 -21.87
CA GLY A 138 12.97 4.44 -22.96
C GLY A 138 14.48 4.67 -22.75
N GLN A 139 14.97 5.66 -23.47
CA GLN A 139 16.39 6.00 -23.51
C GLN A 139 16.76 7.10 -22.50
N THR A 140 17.78 7.88 -22.83
CA THR A 140 18.36 8.93 -21.99
C THR A 140 17.32 9.94 -21.46
N GLY A 141 17.45 10.34 -20.20
CA GLY A 141 16.65 11.41 -19.59
C GLY A 141 15.35 10.98 -18.92
N VAL A 142 14.94 9.71 -19.07
CA VAL A 142 13.69 9.20 -18.43
C VAL A 142 13.76 9.30 -16.92
N ARG A 143 14.88 8.88 -16.32
CA ARG A 143 15.07 8.89 -14.86
C ARG A 143 15.04 10.31 -14.31
N GLU A 144 15.74 11.25 -14.93
CA GLU A 144 15.83 12.64 -14.47
C GLU A 144 14.48 13.35 -14.56
N ALA A 145 13.77 13.19 -15.68
CA ALA A 145 12.44 13.74 -15.85
C ALA A 145 11.44 13.14 -14.83
N ALA A 146 11.47 11.83 -14.63
CA ALA A 146 10.63 11.15 -13.65
C ALA A 146 10.99 11.55 -12.21
N ALA A 147 12.27 11.72 -11.88
CA ALA A 147 12.69 12.16 -10.56
C ALA A 147 12.17 13.57 -10.24
N SER A 148 12.29 14.51 -11.18
CA SER A 148 11.72 15.85 -11.03
C SER A 148 10.20 15.81 -10.84
N GLN A 149 9.50 14.98 -11.63
CA GLN A 149 8.06 14.80 -11.50
C GLN A 149 7.68 14.19 -10.13
N ALA A 150 8.40 13.16 -9.68
CA ALA A 150 8.16 12.53 -8.39
C ALA A 150 8.39 13.51 -7.23
N GLN A 151 9.42 14.35 -7.30
CA GLN A 151 9.67 15.42 -6.32
C GLN A 151 8.49 16.38 -6.23
N SER A 152 7.90 16.78 -7.36
CA SER A 152 6.71 17.64 -7.39
C SER A 152 5.48 16.95 -6.81
N GLN A 153 5.30 15.65 -7.11
CA GLN A 153 4.19 14.86 -6.57
C GLN A 153 4.31 14.67 -5.06
N PHE A 154 5.50 14.40 -4.54
CA PHE A 154 5.74 14.35 -3.10
C PHE A 154 5.57 15.72 -2.44
N ALA A 155 5.91 16.82 -3.10
CA ALA A 155 5.64 18.17 -2.58
C ALA A 155 4.13 18.42 -2.39
N GLN A 156 3.29 17.96 -3.32
CA GLN A 156 1.83 18.06 -3.20
C GLN A 156 1.31 17.24 -2.02
N ILE A 157 1.84 16.02 -1.81
CA ILE A 157 1.48 15.18 -0.66
C ILE A 157 1.93 15.83 0.65
N ASP A 158 3.15 16.37 0.68
CA ASP A 158 3.67 17.07 1.86
C ASP A 158 2.80 18.26 2.23
N THR A 159 2.38 19.07 1.26
CA THR A 159 1.44 20.18 1.47
C THR A 159 0.08 19.67 1.96
N HIS A 160 -0.45 18.59 1.40
CA HIS A 160 -1.73 18.02 1.83
C HIS A 160 -1.69 17.53 3.30
N LEU A 161 -0.53 17.06 3.75
CA LEU A 161 -0.31 16.63 5.14
C LEU A 161 -0.09 17.78 6.13
N GLU A 162 -0.19 19.05 5.69
CA GLU A 162 -0.21 20.20 6.58
C GLU A 162 -1.43 20.10 7.50
N ASP A 163 -1.20 20.15 8.80
CA ASP A 163 -2.24 20.00 9.84
C ASP A 163 -3.00 18.65 9.81
N ARG A 164 -2.49 17.65 9.09
CA ARG A 164 -3.09 16.32 8.98
C ARG A 164 -2.14 15.23 9.47
N SER A 165 -2.68 14.30 10.24
CA SER A 165 -1.95 13.09 10.65
C SER A 165 -1.95 12.00 9.57
N TRP A 166 -3.02 11.92 8.79
CA TRP A 166 -3.30 10.89 7.81
C TRP A 166 -3.76 11.51 6.48
N LEU A 167 -3.71 10.75 5.40
CA LEU A 167 -4.16 11.21 4.08
C LEU A 167 -5.64 11.55 4.06
N VAL A 168 -6.45 10.84 4.86
CA VAL A 168 -7.91 10.99 4.85
C VAL A 168 -8.46 10.99 6.26
N GLY A 169 -9.21 12.03 6.61
CA GLY A 169 -9.86 12.13 7.92
C GLY A 169 -8.88 12.10 9.11
N ASP A 170 -9.38 11.61 10.24
CA ASP A 170 -8.65 11.60 11.52
C ASP A 170 -8.02 10.25 11.85
N ASP A 171 -8.36 9.19 11.12
CA ASP A 171 -7.87 7.83 11.32
C ASP A 171 -7.03 7.36 10.12
N ARG A 172 -6.10 6.45 10.39
CA ARG A 172 -5.34 5.79 9.33
C ARG A 172 -6.26 4.99 8.38
N SER A 173 -5.83 4.89 7.15
CA SER A 173 -6.50 4.11 6.10
C SER A 173 -5.50 3.25 5.32
N ALA A 174 -5.99 2.39 4.44
CA ALA A 174 -5.15 1.63 3.52
C ALA A 174 -4.36 2.55 2.54
N ALA A 175 -4.83 3.78 2.31
CA ALA A 175 -4.07 4.76 1.53
C ALA A 175 -2.76 5.17 2.21
N ASP A 176 -2.74 5.25 3.55
CA ASP A 176 -1.53 5.55 4.33
C ASP A 176 -0.51 4.41 4.27
N LEU A 177 -0.98 3.15 4.28
CA LEU A 177 -0.12 1.97 4.09
C LEU A 177 0.51 1.96 2.69
N LEU A 178 -0.26 2.35 1.67
CA LEU A 178 0.26 2.48 0.31
C LEU A 178 1.23 3.66 0.21
N LEU A 179 0.93 4.82 0.79
CA LEU A 179 1.85 5.95 0.82
C LEU A 179 3.16 5.56 1.51
N PHE A 180 3.11 4.85 2.65
CA PHE A 180 4.31 4.33 3.33
C PHE A 180 5.20 3.53 2.37
N THR A 181 4.61 2.61 1.60
CA THR A 181 5.32 1.82 0.60
C THR A 181 5.96 2.70 -0.48
N LEU A 182 5.23 3.70 -0.98
CA LEU A 182 5.74 4.59 -2.03
C LEU A 182 6.78 5.60 -1.53
N VAL A 183 6.67 6.07 -0.29
CA VAL A 183 7.74 6.87 0.36
C VAL A 183 9.02 6.05 0.45
N ARG A 184 8.92 4.76 0.80
CA ARG A 184 10.08 3.87 0.79
C ARG A 184 10.65 3.68 -0.63
N PHE A 185 9.82 3.64 -1.67
CA PHE A 185 10.31 3.67 -3.05
C PHE A 185 11.00 5.00 -3.40
N GLY A 186 10.56 6.09 -2.79
CA GLY A 186 11.17 7.42 -2.90
C GLY A 186 12.60 7.52 -2.35
N ARG A 187 13.18 6.44 -1.76
CA ARG A 187 14.61 6.37 -1.41
C ARG A 187 15.55 6.48 -2.61
N HIS A 188 15.02 6.23 -3.81
CA HIS A 188 15.76 6.32 -5.07
C HIS A 188 15.81 7.73 -5.65
N LEU A 189 15.19 8.69 -4.99
CA LEU A 189 15.26 10.13 -5.32
C LEU A 189 16.44 10.79 -4.60
N ASP A 190 16.84 11.94 -5.08
CA ASP A 190 17.81 12.83 -4.44
C ASP A 190 17.22 14.26 -4.40
N PRO A 191 16.89 14.80 -3.20
CA PRO A 191 16.88 14.09 -1.91
C PRO A 191 15.79 13.01 -1.84
N PRO A 192 15.92 12.02 -0.94
CA PRO A 192 14.89 11.02 -0.72
C PRO A 192 13.55 11.63 -0.28
N ALA A 193 12.43 10.95 -0.58
CA ALA A 193 11.09 11.46 -0.29
C ALA A 193 10.87 11.83 1.18
N TRP A 194 11.46 11.06 2.10
CA TRP A 194 11.36 11.31 3.56
C TRP A 194 12.19 12.49 4.07
N GLU A 195 12.95 13.20 3.23
CA GLU A 195 13.58 14.47 3.64
C GLU A 195 12.56 15.61 3.73
N ARG A 196 11.35 15.44 3.21
CA ARG A 196 10.22 16.34 3.44
C ARG A 196 9.64 16.12 4.83
N GLU A 197 9.45 17.18 5.58
CA GLU A 197 9.13 17.14 7.02
C GLU A 197 7.82 16.38 7.30
N ARG A 198 6.74 16.74 6.62
CA ARG A 198 5.42 16.15 6.87
C ARG A 198 5.33 14.71 6.37
N ILE A 199 5.95 14.42 5.24
CA ILE A 199 6.09 13.04 4.76
C ILE A 199 6.91 12.20 5.74
N ARG A 200 8.01 12.74 6.29
CA ARG A 200 8.80 12.05 7.33
C ARG A 200 7.94 11.74 8.54
N SER A 201 7.21 12.73 9.05
CA SER A 201 6.34 12.57 10.22
C SER A 201 5.24 11.53 9.98
N HIS A 202 4.61 11.55 8.81
CA HIS A 202 3.63 10.54 8.38
C HIS A 202 4.28 9.16 8.27
N PHE A 203 5.43 9.06 7.61
CA PHE A 203 6.16 7.81 7.43
C PHE A 203 6.56 7.17 8.77
N GLN A 204 7.10 7.97 9.71
CA GLN A 204 7.45 7.51 11.05
C GLN A 204 6.22 7.06 11.84
N ARG A 205 5.11 7.82 11.79
CA ARG A 205 3.84 7.46 12.43
C ARG A 205 3.29 6.16 11.85
N THR A 206 3.27 6.01 10.54
CA THR A 206 2.80 4.79 9.86
C THR A 206 3.67 3.59 10.22
N ALA A 207 4.98 3.79 10.36
CA ALA A 207 5.92 2.74 10.80
C ALA A 207 5.62 2.19 12.21
N THR A 208 4.88 2.92 13.07
CA THR A 208 4.50 2.43 14.40
C THR A 208 3.26 1.54 14.41
N LEU A 209 2.53 1.47 13.30
CA LEU A 209 1.35 0.60 13.18
C LEU A 209 1.76 -0.87 13.29
N VAL A 210 0.95 -1.65 14.02
CA VAL A 210 1.24 -3.06 14.32
C VAL A 210 1.42 -3.87 13.04
N GLY A 211 0.54 -3.68 12.06
CA GLY A 211 0.63 -4.37 10.77
C GLY A 211 1.85 -3.98 9.96
N VAL A 212 2.28 -2.73 10.03
CA VAL A 212 3.52 -2.28 9.36
C VAL A 212 4.75 -2.87 10.03
N GLN A 213 4.80 -2.90 11.35
CA GLN A 213 5.93 -3.51 12.08
C GLN A 213 6.03 -5.00 11.82
N ARG A 214 4.90 -5.71 11.81
CA ARG A 214 4.85 -7.13 11.46
C ARG A 214 5.35 -7.36 10.03
N MET A 215 4.84 -6.62 9.07
CA MET A 215 5.28 -6.68 7.67
C MET A 215 6.79 -6.43 7.53
N LEU A 216 7.32 -5.39 8.20
CA LEU A 216 8.76 -5.08 8.15
C LEU A 216 9.61 -6.23 8.70
N ALA A 217 9.18 -6.85 9.81
CA ALA A 217 9.86 -7.99 10.42
C ALA A 217 9.81 -9.22 9.51
N GLU A 218 8.64 -9.58 8.97
CA GLU A 218 8.45 -10.75 8.11
C GLU A 218 9.16 -10.59 6.75
N GLU A 219 9.26 -9.36 6.22
CA GLU A 219 9.99 -9.06 4.98
C GLU A 219 11.50 -8.79 5.22
N CYS A 220 11.96 -8.77 6.46
CA CYS A 220 13.33 -8.42 6.84
C CYS A 220 13.75 -7.05 6.29
N ILE A 221 12.90 -6.04 6.44
CA ILE A 221 13.13 -4.69 5.95
C ILE A 221 13.55 -3.77 7.09
N GLU A 222 14.73 -3.16 6.93
CA GLU A 222 15.19 -2.08 7.81
C GLU A 222 14.74 -0.71 7.25
N LEU A 223 14.33 0.16 8.15
CA LEU A 223 14.00 1.55 7.84
C LEU A 223 15.22 2.45 8.08
N PRO A 224 15.29 3.62 7.39
CA PRO A 224 16.33 4.60 7.67
C PRO A 224 16.23 5.11 9.11
N HIS A 225 17.38 5.31 9.75
CA HIS A 225 17.45 6.00 11.02
C HIS A 225 17.23 7.50 10.78
N PHE A 226 16.20 8.06 11.41
CA PHE A 226 15.98 9.50 11.42
C PHE A 226 16.63 10.08 12.67
N ASP A 227 17.65 10.92 12.47
CA ASP A 227 18.30 11.59 13.58
C ASP A 227 17.36 12.66 14.18
N ALA A 228 17.00 12.49 15.44
CA ALA A 228 16.10 13.41 16.15
C ALA A 228 16.70 14.81 16.31
N SER A 229 18.03 14.97 16.13
CA SER A 229 18.73 16.25 16.33
C SER A 229 18.50 17.27 15.20
N ARG A 230 17.87 16.88 14.08
CA ARG A 230 17.60 17.80 12.94
C ARG A 230 16.26 18.54 13.02
N VAL A 231 15.46 18.34 14.06
CA VAL A 231 14.13 18.96 14.22
C VAL A 231 14.16 20.33 14.89
N GLU A 232 15.32 20.77 15.44
CA GLU A 232 15.42 22.01 16.25
C GLU A 232 16.20 23.15 15.58
N SER A 233 16.11 23.34 14.30
CA SER A 233 16.72 24.52 13.67
C SER A 233 15.94 25.05 12.48
N HIS A 234 14.76 25.65 12.76
CA HIS A 234 14.25 26.77 11.95
C HIS A 234 13.16 27.50 12.73
#